data_8f28a6b92e2f78b58a30f2c5437b6eea
#
_entry.id   8f28a6b92e2f78b58a30f2c5437b6eea
#
_cell.length_a   1.000
_cell.length_b   1.000
_cell.length_c   1.000
_cell.angle_alpha   90.00
_cell.angle_beta   90.00
_cell.angle_gamma   90.00
#
_symmetry.space_group_name_H-M   'P 1'
#
loop_
_entity.id
_entity.type
_entity.pdbx_description
1 polymer ?
#
loop_
_entity_poly.entity_id
_entity_poly.type
_entity_poly.pdbx_seq_one_letter_code
_entity_poly.pdbx_strand_id
1 'polypeptide(L)'
;MPKWSAPRSVRAVFTTRQGGASKGVFESLNLSYSVGDDREHVSKNRELLSEILPSSPFWVTQIHSNKLVKAEDSTPTTKADALYTNKQRTVCGIMTADCLPVLITNTVGDEVAAAHAGWKGLAAGILENTIKQFSAAAKNLVVQLGPAISQKNYEVGEDLVQRFLELDYGYQKYFQPHAQGKYSADLCGIATHQLKQLNVNQIYGVNYCTYEQSHQFFSHRRTQPTGRMAAMIWLDDSQKES
;
A
#
# COMPACT_ATOMS: atom_id res chain seq x y z
N MET A 1 6.60 -12.25 5.46
CA MET A 1 6.37 -11.11 6.37
C MET A 1 7.36 -10.01 6.07
N PRO A 2 6.98 -8.72 6.20
CA PRO A 2 7.90 -7.61 6.06
C PRO A 2 9.07 -7.72 7.06
N LYS A 3 10.27 -7.28 6.64
CA LYS A 3 11.46 -7.21 7.50
C LYS A 3 11.61 -5.78 8.01
N TRP A 4 10.95 -5.45 9.10
CA TRP A 4 10.97 -4.14 9.73
C TRP A 4 10.97 -4.26 11.26
N SER A 5 11.24 -3.18 11.99
CA SER A 5 11.33 -3.17 13.46
C SER A 5 9.96 -2.90 14.13
N ALA A 6 8.87 -3.40 13.56
CA ALA A 6 7.56 -3.28 14.20
C ALA A 6 7.50 -4.08 15.52
N PRO A 7 6.74 -3.60 16.52
CA PRO A 7 6.47 -4.35 17.75
C PRO A 7 5.86 -5.72 17.48
N ARG A 8 6.08 -6.66 18.41
CA ARG A 8 5.59 -8.05 18.28
C ARG A 8 4.05 -8.15 18.22
N SER A 9 3.34 -7.16 18.77
CA SER A 9 1.87 -7.03 18.66
C SER A 9 1.37 -6.67 17.28
N VAL A 10 2.25 -6.28 16.36
CA VAL A 10 1.88 -5.86 15.00
C VAL A 10 2.19 -6.96 14.01
N ARG A 11 1.19 -7.34 13.24
CA ARG A 11 1.32 -8.28 12.13
C ARG A 11 1.06 -7.57 10.81
N ALA A 12 1.84 -7.93 9.79
CA ALA A 12 1.68 -7.37 8.46
C ALA A 12 2.01 -8.40 7.38
N VAL A 13 1.31 -8.29 6.26
CA VAL A 13 1.45 -9.19 5.11
C VAL A 13 1.37 -8.38 3.81
N PHE A 14 2.25 -8.70 2.87
CA PHE A 14 2.08 -8.39 1.44
C PHE A 14 1.82 -9.71 0.71
N THR A 15 0.71 -9.79 -0.02
CA THR A 15 0.45 -10.97 -0.86
C THR A 15 1.26 -10.90 -2.15
N THR A 16 1.44 -12.05 -2.76
CA THR A 16 1.89 -12.17 -4.15
C THR A 16 0.70 -12.52 -5.05
N ARG A 17 0.94 -12.72 -6.34
CA ARG A 17 -0.09 -13.22 -7.26
C ARG A 17 -0.27 -14.74 -7.20
N GLN A 18 0.55 -15.46 -6.43
CA GLN A 18 0.61 -16.91 -6.41
C GLN A 18 -0.34 -17.54 -5.39
N GLY A 19 -0.77 -18.78 -5.64
CA GLY A 19 -1.47 -19.62 -4.67
C GLY A 19 -3.00 -19.48 -4.69
N GLY A 20 -3.58 -18.85 -5.71
CA GLY A 20 -5.03 -18.66 -5.81
C GLY A 20 -5.72 -19.51 -6.88
N ALA A 21 -7.02 -19.25 -7.09
CA ALA A 21 -7.91 -19.96 -7.99
C ALA A 21 -8.16 -19.22 -9.32
N SER A 22 -7.83 -17.94 -9.42
CA SER A 22 -8.04 -17.15 -10.64
C SER A 22 -7.20 -17.65 -11.81
N LYS A 23 -7.67 -17.43 -13.04
CA LYS A 23 -7.06 -17.93 -14.27
C LYS A 23 -6.69 -16.80 -15.23
N GLY A 24 -5.91 -17.13 -16.26
CA GLY A 24 -5.53 -16.21 -17.33
C GLY A 24 -4.76 -15.01 -16.82
N VAL A 25 -5.16 -13.79 -17.19
CA VAL A 25 -4.47 -12.56 -16.79
C VAL A 25 -4.55 -12.28 -15.28
N PHE A 26 -5.47 -12.93 -14.58
CA PHE A 26 -5.69 -12.85 -13.14
C PHE A 26 -5.00 -13.96 -12.34
N GLU A 27 -4.25 -14.84 -13.01
CA GLU A 27 -3.60 -15.99 -12.38
C GLU A 27 -2.53 -15.53 -11.37
N SER A 28 -2.66 -15.95 -10.09
CA SER A 28 -3.70 -16.82 -9.58
C SER A 28 -4.44 -16.21 -8.39
N LEU A 29 -3.80 -15.41 -7.51
CA LEU A 29 -4.36 -14.87 -6.27
C LEU A 29 -4.85 -13.42 -6.46
N ASN A 30 -5.77 -13.21 -7.41
CA ASN A 30 -6.43 -11.92 -7.53
C ASN A 30 -7.45 -11.73 -6.40
N LEU A 31 -7.38 -10.59 -5.69
CA LEU A 31 -8.21 -10.27 -4.54
C LEU A 31 -9.29 -9.21 -4.82
N SER A 32 -9.30 -8.67 -6.04
CA SER A 32 -10.24 -7.60 -6.41
C SER A 32 -11.43 -8.11 -7.21
N TYR A 33 -12.65 -7.76 -6.75
CA TYR A 33 -13.88 -7.98 -7.50
C TYR A 33 -14.10 -7.00 -8.66
N SER A 34 -13.29 -5.93 -8.75
CA SER A 34 -13.54 -4.78 -9.65
C SER A 34 -12.68 -4.78 -10.91
N VAL A 35 -11.99 -5.88 -11.23
CA VAL A 35 -11.03 -5.93 -12.35
C VAL A 35 -11.49 -6.79 -13.52
N GLY A 36 -12.68 -7.41 -13.41
CA GLY A 36 -13.26 -8.25 -14.46
C GLY A 36 -12.92 -9.74 -14.36
N ASP A 37 -12.42 -10.19 -13.21
CA ASP A 37 -12.20 -11.60 -12.90
C ASP A 37 -13.52 -12.29 -12.49
N ASP A 38 -13.54 -13.62 -12.53
CA ASP A 38 -14.63 -14.43 -12.03
C ASP A 38 -14.80 -14.22 -10.51
N ARG A 39 -16.04 -13.92 -10.11
CA ARG A 39 -16.38 -13.63 -8.71
C ARG A 39 -16.16 -14.82 -7.78
N GLU A 40 -16.39 -16.05 -8.26
CA GLU A 40 -16.17 -17.28 -7.47
C GLU A 40 -14.68 -17.49 -7.22
N HIS A 41 -13.83 -17.24 -8.22
CA HIS A 41 -12.38 -17.30 -8.06
C HIS A 41 -11.89 -16.29 -7.03
N VAL A 42 -12.37 -15.03 -7.10
CA VAL A 42 -11.99 -13.99 -6.15
C VAL A 42 -12.49 -14.31 -4.74
N SER A 43 -13.71 -14.86 -4.61
CA SER A 43 -14.24 -15.32 -3.31
C SER A 43 -13.34 -16.36 -2.69
N LYS A 44 -12.99 -17.40 -3.46
CA LYS A 44 -12.08 -18.46 -3.03
C LYS A 44 -10.70 -17.94 -2.65
N ASN A 45 -10.17 -16.98 -3.38
CA ASN A 45 -8.89 -16.34 -3.05
C ASN A 45 -8.96 -15.58 -1.73
N ARG A 46 -10.08 -14.91 -1.44
CA ARG A 46 -10.29 -14.21 -0.15
C ARG A 46 -10.51 -15.17 1.00
N GLU A 47 -11.12 -16.34 0.76
CA GLU A 47 -11.25 -17.42 1.75
C GLU A 47 -9.89 -17.95 2.16
N LEU A 48 -8.97 -18.21 1.20
CA LEU A 48 -7.58 -18.60 1.48
C LEU A 48 -6.85 -17.59 2.37
N LEU A 49 -7.09 -16.29 2.19
CA LEU A 49 -6.52 -15.27 3.08
C LEU A 49 -7.09 -15.35 4.49
N SER A 50 -8.37 -15.68 4.65
CA SER A 50 -9.01 -15.73 5.97
C SER A 50 -8.43 -16.81 6.87
N GLU A 51 -7.75 -17.83 6.31
CA GLU A 51 -7.06 -18.87 7.08
C GLU A 51 -5.85 -18.35 7.86
N ILE A 52 -5.23 -17.27 7.42
CA ILE A 52 -4.02 -16.68 8.03
C ILE A 52 -4.29 -15.34 8.73
N LEU A 53 -5.51 -14.85 8.69
CA LEU A 53 -5.89 -13.56 9.26
C LEU A 53 -6.79 -13.75 10.49
N PRO A 54 -6.71 -12.86 11.49
CA PRO A 54 -7.52 -12.95 12.69
C PRO A 54 -9.00 -12.63 12.47
N SER A 55 -9.30 -11.93 11.38
CA SER A 55 -10.65 -11.55 10.92
C SER A 55 -10.64 -11.22 9.44
N SER A 56 -11.82 -11.11 8.83
CA SER A 56 -11.94 -10.61 7.46
C SER A 56 -11.38 -9.18 7.37
N PRO A 57 -10.55 -8.87 6.36
CA PRO A 57 -10.02 -7.52 6.20
C PRO A 57 -11.11 -6.52 5.87
N PHE A 58 -10.98 -5.32 6.43
CA PHE A 58 -11.73 -4.16 5.97
C PHE A 58 -11.15 -3.68 4.65
N TRP A 59 -12.00 -3.52 3.67
CA TRP A 59 -11.70 -3.03 2.34
C TRP A 59 -12.47 -1.76 2.05
N VAL A 60 -11.88 -0.88 1.26
CA VAL A 60 -12.50 0.36 0.79
C VAL A 60 -12.48 0.44 -0.73
N THR A 61 -13.34 1.25 -1.31
CA THR A 61 -13.26 1.62 -2.72
C THR A 61 -12.16 2.67 -2.89
N GLN A 62 -10.98 2.22 -3.35
CA GLN A 62 -9.82 3.07 -3.58
C GLN A 62 -10.05 3.96 -4.81
N ILE A 63 -9.88 5.27 -4.65
CA ILE A 63 -10.15 6.28 -5.68
C ILE A 63 -8.95 7.19 -5.97
N HIS A 64 -7.74 6.79 -5.50
CA HIS A 64 -6.51 7.57 -5.60
C HIS A 64 -6.59 8.95 -4.94
N SER A 65 -7.27 9.03 -3.82
CA SER A 65 -7.45 10.25 -3.01
C SER A 65 -6.46 10.31 -1.84
N ASN A 66 -6.61 11.34 -1.00
CA ASN A 66 -5.93 11.47 0.28
C ASN A 66 -6.84 11.14 1.47
N LYS A 67 -7.98 10.47 1.24
CA LYS A 67 -8.95 10.17 2.28
C LYS A 67 -8.53 8.95 3.10
N LEU A 68 -8.57 9.11 4.41
CA LEU A 68 -8.42 8.04 5.39
C LEU A 68 -9.74 7.87 6.13
N VAL A 69 -10.05 6.63 6.52
CA VAL A 69 -11.18 6.28 7.41
C VAL A 69 -10.70 5.28 8.46
N LYS A 70 -11.40 5.25 9.60
CA LYS A 70 -11.21 4.14 10.55
C LYS A 70 -11.78 2.86 9.94
N ALA A 71 -11.08 1.74 10.10
CA ALA A 71 -11.49 0.48 9.50
C ALA A 71 -12.88 0.06 9.98
N GLU A 72 -13.13 0.14 11.28
CA GLU A 72 -14.40 -0.21 11.91
C GLU A 72 -15.61 0.64 11.49
N ASP A 73 -15.34 1.85 10.97
CA ASP A 73 -16.39 2.78 10.48
C ASP A 73 -16.59 2.66 8.96
N SER A 74 -15.84 1.75 8.28
CA SER A 74 -15.86 1.62 6.84
C SER A 74 -16.73 0.47 6.35
N THR A 75 -17.13 0.56 5.09
CA THR A 75 -17.78 -0.50 4.31
C THR A 75 -17.05 -0.68 2.99
N PRO A 76 -17.26 -1.78 2.25
CA PRO A 76 -16.62 -1.96 0.94
C PRO A 76 -16.94 -0.87 -0.09
N THR A 77 -18.02 -0.10 0.11
CA THR A 77 -18.40 1.04 -0.74
C THR A 77 -17.87 2.39 -0.27
N THR A 78 -17.26 2.44 0.93
CA THR A 78 -16.62 3.66 1.44
C THR A 78 -15.46 4.05 0.53
N LYS A 79 -15.50 5.28 0.01
CA LYS A 79 -14.45 5.83 -0.86
C LYS A 79 -13.30 6.40 -0.02
N ALA A 80 -12.17 5.71 0.02
CA ALA A 80 -10.97 6.12 0.73
C ALA A 80 -9.73 5.42 0.13
N ASP A 81 -8.54 5.86 0.51
CA ASP A 81 -7.27 5.26 0.09
C ASP A 81 -6.36 4.91 1.28
N ALA A 82 -6.82 5.13 2.51
CA ALA A 82 -6.16 4.62 3.70
C ALA A 82 -7.18 4.16 4.74
N LEU A 83 -6.76 3.16 5.52
CA LEU A 83 -7.46 2.60 6.67
C LEU A 83 -6.56 2.72 7.89
N TYR A 84 -7.15 3.06 9.03
CA TYR A 84 -6.50 3.14 10.33
C TYR A 84 -7.34 2.38 11.36
N THR A 85 -6.69 1.79 12.36
CA THR A 85 -7.35 1.25 13.54
C THR A 85 -6.42 1.22 14.75
N ASN A 86 -7.01 1.29 15.95
CA ASN A 86 -6.40 0.96 17.22
C ASN A 86 -7.11 -0.22 17.91
N LYS A 87 -7.92 -0.97 17.16
CA LYS A 87 -8.64 -2.15 17.65
C LYS A 87 -7.86 -3.40 17.31
N GLN A 88 -7.73 -4.28 18.30
CA GLN A 88 -7.12 -5.59 18.11
C GLN A 88 -7.92 -6.42 17.10
N ARG A 89 -7.23 -7.29 16.37
CA ARG A 89 -7.77 -8.22 15.38
C ARG A 89 -8.53 -7.56 14.23
N THR A 90 -8.49 -6.22 14.13
CA THR A 90 -9.06 -5.47 13.01
C THR A 90 -8.03 -5.35 11.90
N VAL A 91 -8.29 -5.96 10.76
CA VAL A 91 -7.35 -6.02 9.63
C VAL A 91 -7.61 -4.88 8.66
N CYS A 92 -6.67 -3.92 8.58
CA CYS A 92 -6.66 -2.88 7.56
C CYS A 92 -6.07 -3.44 6.25
N GLY A 93 -6.85 -3.46 5.17
CA GLY A 93 -6.43 -4.00 3.87
C GLY A 93 -6.52 -2.99 2.74
N ILE A 94 -5.47 -2.87 1.94
CA ILE A 94 -5.47 -2.11 0.68
C ILE A 94 -5.00 -2.99 -0.47
N MET A 95 -5.45 -2.67 -1.69
CA MET A 95 -5.12 -3.42 -2.90
C MET A 95 -4.21 -2.61 -3.81
N THR A 96 -3.21 -3.27 -4.42
CA THR A 96 -2.27 -2.63 -5.34
C THR A 96 -1.95 -3.52 -6.54
N ALA A 97 -1.58 -2.86 -7.63
CA ALA A 97 -0.84 -3.41 -8.76
C ALA A 97 -0.10 -2.21 -9.36
N ASP A 98 1.14 -2.00 -8.90
CA ASP A 98 2.09 -0.92 -9.18
C ASP A 98 2.11 0.24 -8.18
N CYS A 99 0.95 0.77 -7.73
CA CYS A 99 0.95 1.81 -6.70
C CYS A 99 1.61 1.31 -5.41
N LEU A 100 2.26 2.22 -4.68
CA LEU A 100 3.00 1.92 -3.46
C LEU A 100 2.04 1.63 -2.29
N PRO A 101 2.05 0.44 -1.69
CA PRO A 101 1.40 0.21 -0.41
C PRO A 101 2.31 0.66 0.73
N VAL A 102 1.74 1.38 1.70
CA VAL A 102 2.45 1.87 2.88
C VAL A 102 1.75 1.35 4.13
N LEU A 103 2.47 0.58 4.94
CA LEU A 103 2.00 0.09 6.23
C LEU A 103 2.68 0.87 7.34
N ILE A 104 1.90 1.33 8.32
CA ILE A 104 2.37 2.21 9.38
C ILE A 104 1.91 1.66 10.73
N THR A 105 2.80 1.70 11.71
CA THR A 105 2.49 1.47 13.12
C THR A 105 3.29 2.44 13.99
N ASN A 106 2.99 2.51 15.28
CA ASN A 106 3.84 3.22 16.23
C ASN A 106 4.77 2.26 16.98
N THR A 107 5.75 2.79 17.69
CA THR A 107 6.75 2.00 18.46
C THR A 107 6.14 1.26 19.66
N VAL A 108 4.94 1.63 20.08
CA VAL A 108 4.19 0.93 21.16
C VAL A 108 3.48 -0.29 20.57
N GLY A 109 3.01 -0.22 19.32
CA GLY A 109 2.30 -1.30 18.64
C GLY A 109 0.83 -1.40 19.04
N ASP A 110 0.17 -0.27 19.23
CA ASP A 110 -1.25 -0.13 19.59
C ASP A 110 -2.08 0.64 18.56
N GLU A 111 -1.44 1.10 17.49
CA GLU A 111 -2.08 1.77 16.35
C GLU A 111 -1.49 1.28 15.05
N VAL A 112 -2.32 1.05 14.03
CA VAL A 112 -1.87 0.63 12.70
C VAL A 112 -2.66 1.32 11.60
N ALA A 113 -2.02 1.49 10.44
CA ALA A 113 -2.68 1.99 9.23
C ALA A 113 -2.11 1.31 7.98
N ALA A 114 -2.95 1.20 6.95
CA ALA A 114 -2.58 0.81 5.60
C ALA A 114 -2.99 1.90 4.62
N ALA A 115 -2.05 2.43 3.82
CA ALA A 115 -2.30 3.48 2.85
C ALA A 115 -1.93 3.05 1.43
N HIS A 116 -2.83 3.32 0.48
CA HIS A 116 -2.61 3.19 -0.96
C HIS A 116 -2.00 4.49 -1.49
N ALA A 117 -0.69 4.49 -1.68
CA ALA A 117 0.09 5.66 -2.06
C ALA A 117 0.44 5.63 -3.56
N GLY A 118 -0.58 5.71 -4.43
CA GLY A 118 -0.40 6.06 -5.83
C GLY A 118 0.01 7.52 -5.97
N TRP A 119 0.54 7.93 -7.13
CA TRP A 119 1.06 9.29 -7.33
C TRP A 119 0.04 10.40 -7.01
N LYS A 120 -1.25 10.19 -7.34
CA LYS A 120 -2.32 11.16 -7.03
C LYS A 120 -2.52 11.33 -5.54
N GLY A 121 -2.56 10.20 -4.81
CA GLY A 121 -2.66 10.19 -3.36
C GLY A 121 -1.45 10.85 -2.69
N LEU A 122 -0.23 10.54 -3.16
CA LEU A 122 1.01 11.18 -2.69
C LEU A 122 0.98 12.70 -2.92
N ALA A 123 0.63 13.15 -4.13
CA ALA A 123 0.52 14.56 -4.45
C ALA A 123 -0.60 15.28 -3.68
N ALA A 124 -1.62 14.56 -3.23
CA ALA A 124 -2.73 15.09 -2.44
C ALA A 124 -2.51 14.99 -0.92
N GLY A 125 -1.40 14.40 -0.44
CA GLY A 125 -1.05 14.32 0.98
C GLY A 125 -1.64 13.11 1.73
N ILE A 126 -1.79 11.96 1.07
CA ILE A 126 -2.32 10.73 1.71
C ILE A 126 -1.47 10.31 2.93
N LEU A 127 -0.15 10.41 2.85
CA LEU A 127 0.75 10.04 3.95
C LEU A 127 0.62 11.02 5.12
N GLU A 128 0.55 12.32 4.84
CA GLU A 128 0.33 13.34 5.86
C GLU A 128 -0.97 13.11 6.62
N ASN A 129 -2.08 12.88 5.89
CA ASN A 129 -3.38 12.61 6.51
C ASN A 129 -3.37 11.30 7.32
N THR A 130 -2.63 10.28 6.83
CA THR A 130 -2.51 9.01 7.55
C THR A 130 -1.71 9.18 8.84
N ILE A 131 -0.60 9.92 8.82
CA ILE A 131 0.23 10.15 10.00
C ILE A 131 -0.50 11.01 11.05
N LYS A 132 -1.26 12.02 10.63
CA LYS A 132 -2.06 12.87 11.54
C LYS A 132 -3.13 12.10 12.32
N GLN A 133 -3.52 10.91 11.85
CA GLN A 133 -4.50 10.07 12.54
C GLN A 133 -3.93 9.39 13.79
N PHE A 134 -2.61 9.16 13.83
CA PHE A 134 -1.97 8.53 14.98
C PHE A 134 -1.93 9.48 16.18
N SER A 135 -2.16 8.94 17.38
CA SER A 135 -1.95 9.67 18.64
C SER A 135 -0.47 9.83 18.96
N ALA A 136 0.34 8.88 18.49
CA ALA A 136 1.79 8.92 18.65
C ALA A 136 2.44 10.03 17.81
N ALA A 137 3.48 10.67 18.35
CA ALA A 137 4.30 11.62 17.60
C ALA A 137 4.96 10.92 16.38
N ALA A 138 5.07 11.61 15.24
CA ALA A 138 5.58 11.06 13.99
C ALA A 138 6.97 10.40 14.10
N LYS A 139 7.87 10.93 14.97
CA LYS A 139 9.18 10.33 15.25
C LYS A 139 9.11 8.92 15.86
N ASN A 140 7.98 8.57 16.45
CA ASN A 140 7.71 7.27 17.06
C ASN A 140 6.93 6.32 16.11
N LEU A 141 6.75 6.70 14.83
CA LEU A 141 6.13 5.85 13.84
C LEU A 141 7.17 4.98 13.14
N VAL A 142 6.74 3.78 12.78
CA VAL A 142 7.50 2.78 12.03
C VAL A 142 6.74 2.49 10.75
N VAL A 143 7.39 2.68 9.61
CA VAL A 143 6.78 2.57 8.29
C VAL A 143 7.44 1.49 7.47
N GLN A 144 6.62 0.67 6.82
CA GLN A 144 7.04 -0.31 5.82
C GLN A 144 6.46 0.04 4.46
N LEU A 145 7.33 0.33 3.51
CA LEU A 145 7.00 0.45 2.09
C LEU A 145 6.95 -0.95 1.47
N GLY A 146 5.88 -1.26 0.76
CA GLY A 146 5.70 -2.56 0.12
C GLY A 146 6.12 -2.60 -1.36
N PRO A 147 5.87 -3.73 -2.05
CA PRO A 147 6.15 -3.89 -3.47
C PRO A 147 5.40 -2.87 -4.32
N ALA A 148 6.12 -2.16 -5.19
CA ALA A 148 5.59 -1.16 -6.10
C ALA A 148 6.32 -1.21 -7.45
N ILE A 149 5.86 -0.46 -8.43
CA ILE A 149 6.61 -0.28 -9.68
C ILE A 149 7.88 0.53 -9.41
N SER A 150 9.03 0.03 -9.88
CA SER A 150 10.31 0.72 -9.72
C SER A 150 10.41 1.94 -10.63
N GLN A 151 11.28 2.89 -10.27
CA GLN A 151 11.53 4.09 -11.07
C GLN A 151 11.83 3.76 -12.53
N LYS A 152 12.67 2.79 -12.80
CA LYS A 152 13.06 2.35 -14.16
C LYS A 152 11.87 2.03 -15.07
N ASN A 153 10.76 1.52 -14.48
CA ASN A 153 9.61 1.03 -15.22
C ASN A 153 8.38 1.97 -15.13
N TYR A 154 8.50 3.06 -14.37
CA TYR A 154 7.39 3.97 -14.13
C TYR A 154 7.54 5.27 -14.94
N GLU A 155 7.30 5.18 -16.24
CA GLU A 155 7.26 6.34 -17.13
C GLU A 155 6.03 7.20 -16.85
N VAL A 156 6.23 8.51 -16.76
CA VAL A 156 5.20 9.52 -16.47
C VAL A 156 5.35 10.73 -17.41
N GLY A 157 4.29 11.53 -17.54
CA GLY A 157 4.31 12.78 -18.26
C GLY A 157 4.86 13.94 -17.44
N GLU A 158 5.14 15.04 -18.10
CA GLU A 158 5.63 16.28 -17.48
C GLU A 158 4.60 16.90 -16.53
N ASP A 159 3.31 16.74 -16.81
CA ASP A 159 2.20 17.20 -15.97
C ASP A 159 2.28 16.65 -14.53
N LEU A 160 2.64 15.37 -14.39
CA LEU A 160 2.84 14.76 -13.10
C LEU A 160 4.08 15.33 -12.39
N VAL A 161 5.17 15.53 -13.13
CA VAL A 161 6.42 16.11 -12.59
C VAL A 161 6.14 17.51 -12.06
N GLN A 162 5.52 18.39 -12.86
CA GLN A 162 5.18 19.76 -12.48
C GLN A 162 4.31 19.80 -11.23
N ARG A 163 3.33 18.88 -11.12
CA ARG A 163 2.48 18.77 -9.93
C ARG A 163 3.26 18.56 -8.63
N PHE A 164 4.36 17.79 -8.66
CA PHE A 164 5.21 17.60 -7.49
C PHE A 164 6.16 18.78 -7.27
N LEU A 165 6.70 19.36 -8.33
CA LEU A 165 7.59 20.52 -8.24
C LEU A 165 6.88 21.77 -7.67
N GLU A 166 5.57 21.94 -7.95
CA GLU A 166 4.73 22.96 -7.33
C GLU A 166 4.57 22.77 -5.81
N LEU A 167 4.63 21.55 -5.31
CA LEU A 167 4.56 21.27 -3.88
C LEU A 167 5.89 21.52 -3.18
N ASP A 168 6.99 21.05 -3.76
CA ASP A 168 8.35 21.23 -3.27
C ASP A 168 9.35 20.89 -4.38
N TYR A 169 10.24 21.83 -4.71
CA TYR A 169 11.29 21.62 -5.70
C TYR A 169 12.24 20.45 -5.35
N GLY A 170 12.35 20.08 -4.07
CA GLY A 170 13.11 18.92 -3.59
C GLY A 170 12.65 17.58 -4.17
N TYR A 171 11.47 17.52 -4.81
CA TYR A 171 11.02 16.32 -5.53
C TYR A 171 11.73 16.10 -6.86
N GLN A 172 12.40 17.09 -7.46
CA GLN A 172 13.07 16.98 -8.76
C GLN A 172 13.96 15.74 -8.89
N LYS A 173 14.69 15.39 -7.85
CA LYS A 173 15.63 14.23 -7.82
C LYS A 173 14.96 12.85 -7.97
N TYR A 174 13.64 12.78 -7.81
CA TYR A 174 12.87 11.54 -7.96
C TYR A 174 12.28 11.37 -9.36
N PHE A 175 12.60 12.29 -10.27
CA PHE A 175 12.19 12.25 -11.66
C PHE A 175 13.43 12.28 -12.56
N GLN A 176 13.67 11.17 -13.27
CA GLN A 176 14.76 11.09 -14.23
C GLN A 176 14.22 11.36 -15.63
N PRO A 177 14.78 12.34 -16.36
CA PRO A 177 14.36 12.64 -17.74
C PRO A 177 14.52 11.41 -18.64
N HIS A 178 13.51 11.20 -19.49
CA HIS A 178 13.51 10.29 -20.64
C HIS A 178 13.41 11.07 -21.94
N ALA A 179 13.52 10.37 -23.07
CA ALA A 179 13.29 11.00 -24.38
C ALA A 179 11.87 11.58 -24.49
N GLN A 180 11.71 12.64 -25.28
CA GLN A 180 10.41 13.23 -25.67
C GLN A 180 9.54 13.78 -24.51
N GLY A 181 10.13 14.40 -23.49
CA GLY A 181 9.38 15.01 -22.38
C GLY A 181 8.70 14.01 -21.45
N LYS A 182 9.19 12.77 -21.44
CA LYS A 182 8.83 11.74 -20.48
C LYS A 182 9.86 11.65 -19.36
N TYR A 183 9.44 11.14 -18.24
CA TYR A 183 10.26 10.98 -17.02
C TYR A 183 10.03 9.62 -16.41
N SER A 184 11.03 9.09 -15.71
CA SER A 184 10.88 7.96 -14.81
C SER A 184 10.69 8.45 -13.38
N ALA A 185 9.60 8.07 -12.71
CA ALA A 185 9.26 8.54 -11.38
C ALA A 185 9.54 7.49 -10.29
N ASP A 186 10.16 7.91 -9.19
CA ASP A 186 10.43 7.08 -8.02
C ASP A 186 9.37 7.28 -6.93
N LEU A 187 8.32 6.44 -6.93
CA LEU A 187 7.26 6.49 -5.91
C LEU A 187 7.79 6.24 -4.49
N CYS A 188 8.74 5.32 -4.34
CA CYS A 188 9.33 5.00 -3.02
C CYS A 188 10.18 6.16 -2.51
N GLY A 189 10.95 6.80 -3.39
CA GLY A 189 11.74 7.98 -3.07
C GLY A 189 10.87 9.16 -2.67
N ILE A 190 9.80 9.44 -3.44
CA ILE A 190 8.80 10.48 -3.12
C ILE A 190 8.17 10.23 -1.75
N ALA A 191 7.67 9.02 -1.51
CA ALA A 191 7.04 8.68 -0.23
C ALA A 191 8.03 8.79 0.93
N THR A 192 9.27 8.32 0.77
CA THR A 192 10.33 8.45 1.77
C THR A 192 10.65 9.91 2.07
N HIS A 193 10.68 10.77 1.06
CA HIS A 193 10.89 12.20 1.23
C HIS A 193 9.78 12.83 2.06
N GLN A 194 8.51 12.58 1.72
CA GLN A 194 7.34 13.07 2.48
C GLN A 194 7.37 12.61 3.95
N LEU A 195 7.63 11.32 4.17
CA LEU A 195 7.71 10.75 5.52
C LEU A 195 8.80 11.43 6.36
N LYS A 196 9.98 11.68 5.77
CA LYS A 196 11.07 12.39 6.44
C LYS A 196 10.72 13.85 6.77
N GLN A 197 10.06 14.57 5.85
CA GLN A 197 9.56 15.92 6.11
C GLN A 197 8.55 15.95 7.26
N LEU A 198 7.79 14.86 7.45
CA LEU A 198 6.86 14.68 8.58
C LEU A 198 7.55 14.17 9.86
N ASN A 199 8.89 14.12 9.92
CA ASN A 199 9.69 13.60 11.03
C ASN A 199 9.52 12.10 11.32
N VAL A 200 9.16 11.30 10.33
CA VAL A 200 9.21 9.85 10.43
C VAL A 200 10.61 9.38 10.06
N ASN A 201 11.30 8.69 10.98
CA ASN A 201 12.70 8.29 10.79
C ASN A 201 12.87 6.78 10.58
N GLN A 202 11.94 5.97 11.03
CA GLN A 202 11.99 4.51 10.92
C GLN A 202 11.21 4.06 9.68
N ILE A 203 11.86 4.13 8.52
CA ILE A 203 11.27 3.80 7.21
C ILE A 203 12.01 2.60 6.65
N TYR A 204 11.28 1.52 6.41
CA TYR A 204 11.77 0.27 5.83
C TYR A 204 11.15 0.10 4.45
N GLY A 205 11.90 -0.46 3.53
CA GLY A 205 11.46 -0.72 2.18
C GLY A 205 11.73 -2.14 1.74
N VAL A 206 11.12 -2.53 0.64
CA VAL A 206 11.41 -3.78 -0.07
C VAL A 206 11.88 -3.44 -1.49
N ASN A 207 12.94 -4.09 -1.93
CA ASN A 207 13.47 -3.91 -3.29
C ASN A 207 12.75 -4.85 -4.27
N TYR A 208 11.42 -4.71 -4.36
CA TYR A 208 10.59 -5.47 -5.28
C TYR A 208 9.93 -4.56 -6.30
N CYS A 209 10.10 -4.91 -7.59
CA CYS A 209 9.43 -4.23 -8.69
C CYS A 209 8.26 -5.09 -9.19
N THR A 210 7.04 -4.57 -9.09
CA THR A 210 5.84 -5.27 -9.55
C THR A 210 5.82 -5.49 -11.05
N TYR A 211 6.47 -4.61 -11.82
CA TYR A 211 6.58 -4.73 -13.26
C TYR A 211 7.58 -5.81 -13.69
N GLU A 212 8.78 -5.85 -13.10
CA GLU A 212 9.84 -6.78 -13.47
C GLU A 212 9.59 -8.20 -12.95
N GLN A 213 9.10 -8.32 -11.72
CA GLN A 213 8.91 -9.61 -11.06
C GLN A 213 7.51 -10.18 -11.37
N SER A 214 7.26 -10.45 -12.65
CA SER A 214 5.96 -10.88 -13.18
C SER A 214 5.45 -12.19 -12.59
N HIS A 215 6.35 -13.07 -12.17
CA HIS A 215 6.01 -14.34 -11.51
C HIS A 215 5.49 -14.15 -10.07
N GLN A 216 5.79 -13.02 -9.44
CA GLN A 216 5.39 -12.71 -8.05
C GLN A 216 4.25 -11.70 -7.97
N PHE A 217 4.17 -10.75 -8.91
CA PHE A 217 3.27 -9.61 -8.78
C PHE A 217 2.43 -9.35 -10.03
N PHE A 218 1.18 -8.94 -9.80
CA PHE A 218 0.40 -8.26 -10.82
C PHE A 218 0.95 -6.87 -11.07
N SER A 219 0.85 -6.41 -12.32
CA SER A 219 1.23 -5.04 -12.69
C SER A 219 0.26 -4.47 -13.71
N HIS A 220 -0.36 -3.36 -13.37
CA HIS A 220 -1.27 -2.63 -14.23
C HIS A 220 -0.55 -2.00 -15.43
N ARG A 221 0.69 -1.57 -15.24
CA ARG A 221 1.55 -1.04 -16.30
C ARG A 221 1.93 -2.11 -17.32
N ARG A 222 2.13 -3.35 -16.87
CA ARG A 222 2.53 -4.47 -17.74
C ARG A 222 1.35 -5.06 -18.50
N THR A 223 0.19 -5.23 -17.86
CA THR A 223 -0.96 -5.94 -18.44
C THR A 223 -2.27 -5.35 -17.93
N GLN A 224 -3.21 -5.07 -18.85
CA GLN A 224 -4.56 -4.59 -18.56
C GLN A 224 -5.58 -5.44 -19.35
N PRO A 225 -6.62 -5.99 -18.66
CA PRO A 225 -6.83 -5.95 -17.21
C PRO A 225 -5.83 -6.83 -16.45
N THR A 226 -5.72 -6.64 -15.12
CA THR A 226 -4.84 -7.43 -14.26
C THR A 226 -5.41 -7.55 -12.84
N GLY A 227 -4.96 -8.57 -12.09
CA GLY A 227 -5.34 -8.78 -10.70
C GLY A 227 -4.79 -7.72 -9.74
N ARG A 228 -5.12 -7.85 -8.46
CA ARG A 228 -4.61 -7.01 -7.37
C ARG A 228 -4.03 -7.89 -6.27
N MET A 229 -2.82 -7.50 -5.81
CA MET A 229 -2.27 -7.94 -4.53
C MET A 229 -2.90 -7.14 -3.40
N ALA A 230 -2.71 -7.60 -2.16
CA ALA A 230 -3.07 -6.87 -0.95
C ALA A 230 -1.85 -6.59 -0.07
N ALA A 231 -1.90 -5.45 0.61
CA ALA A 231 -1.10 -5.13 1.77
C ALA A 231 -2.03 -5.02 2.97
N MET A 232 -1.72 -5.74 4.04
CA MET A 232 -2.58 -5.85 5.21
C MET A 232 -1.76 -5.69 6.48
N ILE A 233 -2.36 -5.04 7.49
CA ILE A 233 -1.76 -4.83 8.80
C ILE A 233 -2.85 -4.89 9.88
N TRP A 234 -2.49 -5.45 11.05
CA TRP A 234 -3.39 -5.55 12.20
C TRP A 234 -2.63 -5.61 13.51
N LEU A 235 -3.35 -5.37 14.60
CA LEU A 235 -2.88 -5.61 15.96
C LEU A 235 -3.27 -7.01 16.39
N ASP A 236 -2.31 -7.78 16.93
CA ASP A 236 -2.48 -9.16 17.35
C ASP A 236 -2.47 -9.25 18.88
N ASP A 237 -3.27 -10.17 19.44
CA ASP A 237 -3.41 -10.39 20.88
C ASP A 237 -2.17 -11.00 21.57
N SER A 238 -1.03 -11.14 20.90
CA SER A 238 0.15 -11.89 21.34
C SER A 238 0.86 -11.35 22.60
N GLN A 239 0.13 -10.69 23.50
CA GLN A 239 0.59 -10.32 24.85
C GLN A 239 0.10 -11.30 25.95
N LYS A 240 -0.39 -12.50 25.58
CA LYS A 240 -0.82 -13.50 26.57
C LYS A 240 -0.08 -14.84 26.43
N GLU A 241 1.27 -14.78 26.34
CA GLU A 241 2.12 -15.90 26.72
C GLU A 241 3.22 -15.37 27.61
N SER A 242 2.94 -15.35 28.88
CA SER A 242 3.91 -15.24 29.97
C SER A 242 4.28 -16.63 30.46
#